data_3ac84a7f9b909c82eac3894010f667f4
#
_entry.id   3ac84a7f9b909c82eac3894010f667f4
#
_cell.length_a   1.000
_cell.length_b   1.000
_cell.length_c   1.000
_cell.angle_alpha   90.00
_cell.angle_beta   90.00
_cell.angle_gamma   90.00
#
_symmetry.space_group_name_H-M   'P 1'
#
loop_
_entity.id
_entity.type
_entity.pdbx_description
1 polymer ?
#
loop_
_entity_poly.entity_id
_entity_poly.type
_entity_poly.pdbx_seq_one_letter_code
_entity_poly.pdbx_strand_id
1 'polypeptide(L)'
;MGPVGSGKSYACAAEIMLKAVSQVPSPKDGIKYSRFVVVRNSYPELRTTTIKTWQELFPENVWGPFRWSPPLTHHIKLPSRDNAPGVDCEVIFLALDQPKDVRKLLSMELTGAWVNEARELPKAVIDGLTHRVGRYPTLSDGGAKPWRGIIMDTNPMDDDHWWYRLAEKEKMKGKFAWKFFKQPGAVEEYTKEDLPENPEANGFVMAANKWWLTNPNTENKKNLPNGYYEQTLLGKNLDWIRCYAQGLYTYVQEGKPVISEYDDNIMATDFIEPDISLPIQVGVDFGLTPAAIFGQRLKNGRWVILHELVTFDMGLERFGTMLKGELASKFPKYEVLVHGDPAGQKRDEIYEVTAFDHLRSIGLTARPTASND
;
A
#
# COMPACT_ATOMS: atom_id res chain seq x y z
N MET A 1 10.58 3.86 -5.57
CA MET A 1 9.68 4.76 -4.84
C MET A 1 10.04 6.21 -5.14
N GLY A 2 9.08 7.11 -5.29
CA GLY A 2 9.34 8.52 -5.57
C GLY A 2 8.06 9.36 -5.63
N PRO A 3 8.20 10.68 -5.84
CA PRO A 3 7.08 11.62 -5.89
C PRO A 3 6.15 11.38 -7.08
N VAL A 4 5.00 12.05 -7.09
CA VAL A 4 4.09 12.06 -8.25
C VAL A 4 4.80 12.69 -9.47
N GLY A 5 4.41 12.29 -10.68
CA GLY A 5 4.98 12.84 -11.91
C GLY A 5 6.45 12.45 -12.20
N SER A 6 7.11 11.68 -11.35
CA SER A 6 8.54 11.34 -11.49
C SER A 6 8.86 10.26 -12.53
N GLY A 7 7.88 9.77 -13.29
CA GLY A 7 8.09 8.81 -14.38
C GLY A 7 8.29 7.35 -13.95
N LYS A 8 7.99 7.00 -12.70
CA LYS A 8 8.16 5.62 -12.16
C LYS A 8 7.52 4.54 -13.02
N SER A 9 6.25 4.71 -13.36
CA SER A 9 5.49 3.71 -14.13
C SER A 9 6.01 3.58 -15.56
N TYR A 10 6.46 4.67 -16.18
CA TYR A 10 7.14 4.64 -17.49
C TYR A 10 8.45 3.84 -17.41
N ALA A 11 9.24 4.07 -16.37
CA ALA A 11 10.49 3.33 -16.16
C ALA A 11 10.24 1.83 -15.97
N CYS A 12 9.22 1.46 -15.18
CA CYS A 12 8.85 0.06 -14.99
C CYS A 12 8.33 -0.61 -16.26
N ALA A 13 7.50 0.09 -17.05
CA ALA A 13 7.02 -0.42 -18.33
C ALA A 13 8.17 -0.63 -19.34
N ALA A 14 9.09 0.33 -19.43
CA ALA A 14 10.29 0.20 -20.26
C ALA A 14 11.17 -0.96 -19.80
N GLU A 15 11.36 -1.13 -18.49
CA GLU A 15 12.17 -2.21 -17.92
C GLU A 15 11.59 -3.60 -18.25
N ILE A 16 10.27 -3.77 -18.29
CA ILE A 16 9.64 -5.03 -18.77
C ILE A 16 10.15 -5.39 -20.16
N MET A 17 10.16 -4.43 -21.10
CA MET A 17 10.65 -4.68 -22.45
C MET A 17 12.16 -4.93 -22.48
N LEU A 18 12.94 -4.19 -21.70
CA LEU A 18 14.39 -4.43 -21.58
C LEU A 18 14.67 -5.85 -21.06
N LYS A 19 13.89 -6.35 -20.10
CA LYS A 19 14.00 -7.72 -19.61
C LYS A 19 13.54 -8.75 -20.65
N ALA A 20 12.54 -8.45 -21.45
CA ALA A 20 12.11 -9.33 -22.54
C ALA A 20 13.22 -9.48 -23.59
N VAL A 21 13.83 -8.37 -24.06
CA VAL A 21 14.91 -8.43 -25.05
C VAL A 21 16.22 -8.97 -24.50
N SER A 22 16.41 -8.99 -23.19
CA SER A 22 17.59 -9.56 -22.54
C SER A 22 17.49 -11.07 -22.25
N GLN A 23 16.35 -11.72 -22.57
CA GLN A 23 16.23 -13.17 -22.42
C GLN A 23 17.17 -13.93 -23.35
N VAL A 24 17.48 -15.18 -23.00
CA VAL A 24 18.27 -16.08 -23.84
C VAL A 24 17.40 -16.63 -24.95
N PRO A 25 17.90 -16.66 -26.20
CA PRO A 25 17.18 -17.29 -27.30
C PRO A 25 16.92 -18.78 -27.04
N SER A 26 15.74 -19.25 -27.43
CA SER A 26 15.38 -20.64 -27.43
C SER A 26 16.28 -21.44 -28.38
N PRO A 27 16.83 -22.60 -27.98
CA PRO A 27 17.60 -23.45 -28.86
C PRO A 27 16.77 -24.08 -30.01
N LYS A 28 15.45 -24.01 -29.95
CA LYS A 28 14.57 -24.54 -30.98
C LYS A 28 14.51 -23.66 -32.23
N ASP A 29 14.40 -22.34 -32.04
CA ASP A 29 14.02 -21.41 -33.09
C ASP A 29 14.74 -20.07 -33.00
N GLY A 30 15.59 -19.87 -31.99
CA GLY A 30 16.33 -18.64 -31.77
C GLY A 30 15.47 -17.47 -31.25
N ILE A 31 14.23 -17.72 -30.81
CA ILE A 31 13.35 -16.67 -30.29
C ILE A 31 13.52 -16.52 -28.79
N LYS A 32 13.49 -15.28 -28.31
CA LYS A 32 13.50 -14.95 -26.88
C LYS A 32 12.08 -14.88 -26.33
N TYR A 33 11.71 -15.90 -25.56
CA TYR A 33 10.39 -16.01 -24.96
C TYR A 33 10.33 -15.39 -23.57
N SER A 34 9.28 -14.60 -23.30
CA SER A 34 8.99 -14.05 -21.98
C SER A 34 7.50 -13.88 -21.73
N ARG A 35 7.10 -14.02 -20.47
CA ARG A 35 5.72 -13.75 -20.02
C ARG A 35 5.77 -12.95 -18.73
N PHE A 36 5.14 -11.78 -18.77
CA PHE A 36 5.04 -10.89 -17.63
C PHE A 36 3.59 -10.74 -17.19
N VAL A 37 3.39 -10.48 -15.89
CA VAL A 37 2.12 -9.98 -15.38
C VAL A 37 2.31 -8.57 -14.86
N VAL A 38 1.39 -7.68 -15.20
CA VAL A 38 1.28 -6.32 -14.66
C VAL A 38 0.10 -6.32 -13.70
N VAL A 39 0.36 -5.94 -12.46
CA VAL A 39 -0.63 -6.01 -11.38
C VAL A 39 -0.96 -4.61 -10.88
N ARG A 40 -2.24 -4.36 -10.69
CA ARG A 40 -2.80 -3.17 -10.04
C ARG A 40 -3.90 -3.60 -9.06
N ASN A 41 -4.29 -2.73 -8.11
CA ASN A 41 -5.34 -3.03 -7.13
C ASN A 41 -6.73 -3.25 -7.77
N SER A 42 -7.17 -2.41 -8.70
CA SER A 42 -8.50 -2.52 -9.32
C SER A 42 -8.49 -2.49 -10.84
N TYR A 43 -9.50 -3.08 -11.49
CA TYR A 43 -9.64 -3.03 -12.95
C TYR A 43 -9.88 -1.62 -13.51
N PRO A 44 -10.69 -0.75 -12.89
CA PRO A 44 -10.82 0.62 -13.35
C PRO A 44 -9.48 1.34 -13.43
N GLU A 45 -8.67 1.29 -12.36
CA GLU A 45 -7.36 1.93 -12.30
C GLU A 45 -6.36 1.27 -13.25
N LEU A 46 -6.37 -0.07 -13.32
CA LEU A 46 -5.54 -0.80 -14.27
C LEU A 46 -5.77 -0.30 -15.71
N ARG A 47 -7.03 -0.11 -16.12
CA ARG A 47 -7.38 0.34 -17.47
C ARG A 47 -7.11 1.83 -17.71
N THR A 48 -7.45 2.68 -16.75
CA THR A 48 -7.42 4.14 -16.91
C THR A 48 -6.04 4.74 -16.70
N THR A 49 -5.15 4.05 -15.99
CA THR A 49 -3.80 4.54 -15.67
C THR A 49 -2.71 3.62 -16.22
N THR A 50 -2.61 2.40 -15.71
CA THR A 50 -1.48 1.50 -16.00
C THR A 50 -1.43 1.07 -17.46
N ILE A 51 -2.55 0.59 -18.01
CA ILE A 51 -2.63 0.19 -19.44
C ILE A 51 -2.48 1.41 -20.35
N LYS A 52 -3.01 2.57 -19.95
CA LYS A 52 -2.81 3.80 -20.72
C LYS A 52 -1.32 4.14 -20.82
N THR A 53 -0.58 4.18 -19.71
CA THR A 53 0.86 4.40 -19.69
C THR A 53 1.61 3.34 -20.53
N TRP A 54 1.19 2.09 -20.46
CA TRP A 54 1.76 1.01 -21.26
C TRP A 54 1.55 1.25 -22.76
N GLN A 55 0.32 1.62 -23.18
CA GLN A 55 -0.02 1.87 -24.58
C GLN A 55 0.63 3.14 -25.14
N GLU A 56 0.96 4.12 -24.32
CA GLU A 56 1.74 5.29 -24.72
C GLU A 56 3.17 4.89 -25.14
N LEU A 57 3.79 3.91 -24.48
CA LEU A 57 5.10 3.38 -24.82
C LEU A 57 5.04 2.30 -25.92
N PHE A 58 4.04 1.45 -25.86
CA PHE A 58 3.87 0.28 -26.71
C PHE A 58 2.51 0.27 -27.38
N PRO A 59 2.22 1.23 -28.29
CA PRO A 59 0.93 1.29 -28.98
C PRO A 59 0.71 0.06 -29.86
N GLU A 60 -0.52 -0.46 -29.83
CA GLU A 60 -0.89 -1.71 -30.49
C GLU A 60 -0.70 -1.70 -32.02
N ASN A 61 -0.82 -0.54 -32.65
CA ASN A 61 -0.56 -0.37 -34.09
C ASN A 61 0.91 -0.53 -34.49
N VAL A 62 1.83 -0.50 -33.54
CA VAL A 62 3.28 -0.65 -33.77
C VAL A 62 3.82 -1.95 -33.17
N TRP A 63 3.36 -2.31 -31.97
CA TRP A 63 3.92 -3.39 -31.19
C TRP A 63 3.11 -4.68 -31.22
N GLY A 64 1.94 -4.67 -31.86
CA GLY A 64 1.05 -5.83 -32.01
C GLY A 64 -0.26 -5.67 -31.26
N PRO A 65 -1.22 -6.58 -31.50
CA PRO A 65 -2.59 -6.41 -31.03
C PRO A 65 -2.69 -6.54 -29.49
N PHE A 66 -3.50 -5.65 -28.90
CA PHE A 66 -3.89 -5.74 -27.50
C PHE A 66 -5.26 -6.42 -27.38
N ARG A 67 -5.34 -7.46 -26.58
CA ARG A 67 -6.58 -8.15 -26.27
C ARG A 67 -7.32 -7.44 -25.14
N TRP A 68 -8.43 -6.77 -25.44
CA TRP A 68 -9.25 -6.00 -24.51
C TRP A 68 -10.28 -6.83 -23.72
N SER A 69 -10.43 -8.11 -24.02
CA SER A 69 -11.26 -9.05 -23.25
C SER A 69 -10.41 -9.82 -22.24
N PRO A 70 -10.91 -10.12 -21.02
CA PRO A 70 -10.14 -10.86 -20.01
C PRO A 70 -9.64 -12.24 -20.47
N PRO A 71 -8.42 -12.61 -20.12
CA PRO A 71 -7.41 -11.78 -19.50
C PRO A 71 -6.91 -10.69 -20.47
N LEU A 72 -6.81 -9.44 -19.99
CA LEU A 72 -6.25 -8.34 -20.76
C LEU A 72 -4.79 -8.67 -21.08
N THR A 73 -4.41 -8.66 -22.35
CA THR A 73 -3.08 -9.15 -22.75
C THR A 73 -2.55 -8.37 -23.94
N HIS A 74 -1.29 -7.96 -23.88
CA HIS A 74 -0.55 -7.46 -25.02
C HIS A 74 0.49 -8.50 -25.43
N HIS A 75 0.42 -8.97 -26.67
CA HIS A 75 1.35 -9.93 -27.23
C HIS A 75 2.27 -9.25 -28.24
N ILE A 76 3.49 -9.00 -27.83
CA ILE A 76 4.51 -8.30 -28.60
C ILE A 76 5.42 -9.30 -29.28
N LYS A 77 5.48 -9.26 -30.63
CA LYS A 77 6.35 -10.11 -31.45
C LYS A 77 7.30 -9.25 -32.26
N LEU A 78 8.59 -9.34 -31.98
CA LEU A 78 9.62 -8.71 -32.77
C LEU A 78 10.30 -9.77 -33.64
N PRO A 79 10.34 -9.58 -34.98
CA PRO A 79 10.97 -10.56 -35.87
C PRO A 79 12.50 -10.59 -35.65
N SER A 80 13.09 -11.74 -35.91
CA SER A 80 14.56 -11.84 -36.01
C SER A 80 15.06 -10.98 -37.19
N ARG A 81 16.14 -10.25 -36.96
CA ARG A 81 16.79 -9.42 -38.00
C ARG A 81 18.29 -9.61 -37.91
N ASP A 82 18.93 -9.88 -39.05
CA ASP A 82 20.38 -10.09 -39.19
C ASP A 82 20.94 -10.95 -38.06
N ASN A 83 21.68 -10.34 -37.12
CA ASN A 83 22.25 -11.02 -35.96
C ASN A 83 21.43 -10.86 -34.66
N ALA A 84 20.23 -10.27 -34.73
CA ALA A 84 19.38 -10.05 -33.56
C ALA A 84 18.26 -11.11 -33.47
N PRO A 85 18.25 -11.96 -32.40
CA PRO A 85 17.17 -12.89 -32.14
C PRO A 85 15.81 -12.21 -32.03
N GLY A 86 14.77 -12.87 -32.55
CA GLY A 86 13.38 -12.43 -32.37
C GLY A 86 12.96 -12.45 -30.91
N VAL A 87 11.90 -11.71 -30.59
CA VAL A 87 11.30 -11.65 -29.24
C VAL A 87 9.82 -11.99 -29.33
N ASP A 88 9.36 -12.87 -28.44
CA ASP A 88 7.97 -13.19 -28.21
C ASP A 88 7.67 -12.91 -26.73
N CYS A 89 6.99 -11.80 -26.48
CA CYS A 89 6.70 -11.29 -25.14
C CYS A 89 5.20 -11.18 -24.91
N GLU A 90 4.68 -11.94 -23.99
CA GLU A 90 3.31 -11.86 -23.52
C GLU A 90 3.23 -11.04 -22.24
N VAL A 91 2.42 -9.99 -22.21
CA VAL A 91 2.19 -9.16 -21.03
C VAL A 91 0.72 -9.21 -20.64
N ILE A 92 0.44 -9.78 -19.48
CA ILE A 92 -0.91 -10.01 -18.95
C ILE A 92 -1.19 -8.95 -17.88
N PHE A 93 -2.37 -8.32 -17.94
CA PHE A 93 -2.78 -7.27 -17.00
C PHE A 93 -3.87 -7.80 -16.07
N LEU A 94 -3.64 -7.75 -14.75
CA LEU A 94 -4.53 -8.28 -13.72
C LEU A 94 -4.78 -7.27 -12.60
N ALA A 95 -6.01 -7.21 -12.11
CA ALA A 95 -6.34 -6.56 -10.85
C ALA A 95 -6.32 -7.59 -9.71
N LEU A 96 -5.60 -7.28 -8.62
CA LEU A 96 -5.40 -8.17 -7.47
C LEU A 96 -5.46 -7.34 -6.17
N ASP A 97 -6.66 -6.92 -5.79
CA ASP A 97 -6.90 -6.03 -4.66
C ASP A 97 -7.13 -6.76 -3.33
N GLN A 98 -7.50 -8.04 -3.39
CA GLN A 98 -7.80 -8.84 -2.20
C GLN A 98 -6.82 -10.00 -2.03
N PRO A 99 -6.49 -10.41 -0.78
CA PRO A 99 -5.63 -11.59 -0.54
C PRO A 99 -6.13 -12.87 -1.22
N LYS A 100 -7.45 -13.04 -1.37
CA LYS A 100 -8.07 -14.16 -2.10
C LYS A 100 -7.72 -14.17 -3.60
N ASP A 101 -7.39 -13.02 -4.17
CA ASP A 101 -7.05 -12.91 -5.60
C ASP A 101 -5.69 -13.54 -5.92
N VAL A 102 -4.87 -13.83 -4.91
CA VAL A 102 -3.63 -14.60 -5.06
C VAL A 102 -3.89 -15.92 -5.79
N ARG A 103 -5.10 -16.51 -5.63
CA ARG A 103 -5.48 -17.74 -6.35
C ARG A 103 -5.43 -17.58 -7.88
N LYS A 104 -5.68 -16.38 -8.42
CA LYS A 104 -5.57 -16.11 -9.86
C LYS A 104 -4.13 -16.26 -10.36
N LEU A 105 -3.15 -16.08 -9.49
CA LEU A 105 -1.73 -16.24 -9.80
C LEU A 105 -1.25 -17.70 -9.73
N LEU A 106 -1.94 -18.56 -8.96
CA LEU A 106 -1.44 -19.90 -8.61
C LEU A 106 -1.20 -20.83 -9.81
N SER A 107 -1.87 -20.61 -10.95
CA SER A 107 -1.70 -21.39 -12.16
C SER A 107 -0.76 -20.74 -13.19
N MET A 108 -0.26 -19.53 -12.92
CA MET A 108 0.54 -18.79 -13.89
C MET A 108 2.00 -19.20 -13.85
N GLU A 109 2.61 -19.27 -15.02
CA GLU A 109 4.06 -19.43 -15.20
C GLU A 109 4.60 -18.14 -15.83
N LEU A 110 5.46 -17.45 -15.10
CA LEU A 110 5.91 -16.09 -15.43
C LEU A 110 7.42 -16.02 -15.51
N THR A 111 7.92 -15.18 -16.40
CA THR A 111 9.31 -14.69 -16.39
C THR A 111 9.48 -13.68 -15.26
N GLY A 112 8.57 -12.73 -15.16
CA GLY A 112 8.58 -11.68 -14.15
C GLY A 112 7.23 -11.01 -13.96
N ALA A 113 7.20 -10.04 -13.07
CA ALA A 113 6.02 -9.24 -12.76
C ALA A 113 6.37 -7.76 -12.61
N TRP A 114 5.41 -6.89 -12.93
CA TRP A 114 5.41 -5.49 -12.55
C TRP A 114 4.20 -5.21 -11.66
N VAL A 115 4.46 -4.71 -10.47
CA VAL A 115 3.43 -4.30 -9.51
C VAL A 115 3.38 -2.78 -9.49
N ASN A 116 2.34 -2.24 -10.09
CA ASN A 116 2.13 -0.79 -10.18
C ASN A 116 1.39 -0.30 -8.94
N GLU A 117 1.86 0.78 -8.33
CA GLU A 117 1.40 1.32 -7.04
C GLU A 117 1.35 0.24 -5.94
N ALA A 118 2.50 -0.37 -5.68
CA ALA A 118 2.64 -1.50 -4.76
C ALA A 118 2.10 -1.24 -3.35
N ARG A 119 2.04 0.02 -2.91
CA ARG A 119 1.46 0.42 -1.61
C ARG A 119 -0.04 0.08 -1.48
N GLU A 120 -0.75 -0.04 -2.60
CA GLU A 120 -2.18 -0.31 -2.60
C GLU A 120 -2.51 -1.81 -2.54
N LEU A 121 -1.48 -2.66 -2.57
CA LEU A 121 -1.64 -4.11 -2.63
C LEU A 121 -1.19 -4.78 -1.33
N PRO A 122 -1.94 -5.78 -0.84
CA PRO A 122 -1.53 -6.54 0.33
C PRO A 122 -0.26 -7.35 0.03
N LYS A 123 0.61 -7.49 1.05
CA LYS A 123 1.87 -8.24 0.94
C LYS A 123 1.67 -9.67 0.42
N ALA A 124 0.55 -10.30 0.74
CA ALA A 124 0.22 -11.65 0.27
C ALA A 124 0.20 -11.79 -1.27
N VAL A 125 -0.14 -10.71 -2.00
CA VAL A 125 -0.05 -10.68 -3.46
C VAL A 125 1.41 -10.75 -3.90
N ILE A 126 2.28 -9.99 -3.27
CA ILE A 126 3.72 -9.97 -3.56
C ILE A 126 4.33 -11.34 -3.26
N ASP A 127 4.00 -11.93 -2.12
CA ASP A 127 4.46 -13.27 -1.73
C ASP A 127 3.99 -14.33 -2.75
N GLY A 128 2.73 -14.24 -3.20
CA GLY A 128 2.19 -15.09 -4.27
C GLY A 128 2.97 -14.96 -5.57
N LEU A 129 3.33 -13.74 -6.00
CA LEU A 129 4.12 -13.51 -7.20
C LEU A 129 5.54 -14.10 -7.11
N THR A 130 6.19 -14.04 -5.94
CA THR A 130 7.54 -14.59 -5.76
C THR A 130 7.63 -16.07 -6.10
N HIS A 131 6.55 -16.83 -5.91
CA HIS A 131 6.46 -18.24 -6.23
C HIS A 131 6.16 -18.53 -7.71
N ARG A 132 5.84 -17.52 -8.51
CA ARG A 132 5.43 -17.67 -9.91
C ARG A 132 6.46 -17.17 -10.90
N VAL A 133 7.26 -16.18 -10.52
CA VAL A 133 8.32 -15.63 -11.38
C VAL A 133 9.46 -16.64 -11.57
N GLY A 134 10.01 -16.66 -12.77
CA GLY A 134 11.09 -17.56 -13.15
C GLY A 134 10.63 -18.96 -13.55
N ARG A 135 9.33 -19.21 -13.75
CA ARG A 135 8.80 -20.47 -14.27
C ARG A 135 8.69 -20.52 -15.79
N TYR A 136 8.60 -19.37 -16.44
CA TYR A 136 8.56 -19.26 -17.90
C TYR A 136 9.83 -18.54 -18.41
N PRO A 137 10.39 -18.88 -19.60
CA PRO A 137 10.06 -20.01 -20.42
C PRO A 137 10.44 -21.35 -19.76
N THR A 138 9.83 -22.45 -20.25
CA THR A 138 10.18 -23.81 -19.79
C THR A 138 11.58 -24.20 -20.27
N LEU A 139 12.17 -25.26 -19.69
CA LEU A 139 13.45 -25.78 -20.15
C LEU A 139 13.40 -26.18 -21.63
N SER A 140 12.27 -26.71 -22.09
CA SER A 140 12.06 -27.06 -23.50
C SER A 140 11.98 -25.88 -24.45
N ASP A 141 11.63 -24.69 -23.91
CA ASP A 141 11.50 -23.45 -24.70
C ASP A 141 12.74 -22.54 -24.62
N GLY A 142 13.85 -23.09 -24.16
CA GLY A 142 15.11 -22.36 -24.09
C GLY A 142 15.69 -22.16 -22.69
N GLY A 143 14.93 -22.49 -21.67
CA GLY A 143 15.29 -22.77 -20.28
C GLY A 143 16.26 -21.91 -19.50
N ALA A 144 17.25 -21.31 -20.12
CA ALA A 144 18.15 -20.38 -19.47
C ALA A 144 17.41 -19.07 -19.20
N LYS A 145 17.34 -18.68 -17.94
CA LYS A 145 16.61 -17.50 -17.46
C LYS A 145 17.62 -16.50 -16.91
N PRO A 146 18.22 -15.62 -17.76
CA PRO A 146 19.23 -14.67 -17.30
C PRO A 146 18.66 -13.71 -16.28
N TRP A 147 17.36 -13.38 -16.40
CA TRP A 147 16.65 -12.57 -15.45
C TRP A 147 15.27 -13.15 -15.09
N ARG A 148 14.92 -13.07 -13.81
CA ARG A 148 13.59 -13.30 -13.25
C ARG A 148 13.41 -12.37 -12.06
N GLY A 149 12.23 -11.86 -11.83
CA GLY A 149 11.99 -11.01 -10.66
C GLY A 149 10.68 -10.24 -10.71
N ILE A 150 10.52 -9.40 -9.71
CA ILE A 150 9.39 -8.50 -9.56
C ILE A 150 9.93 -7.07 -9.55
N ILE A 151 9.36 -6.23 -10.38
CA ILE A 151 9.63 -4.79 -10.43
C ILE A 151 8.43 -4.12 -9.79
N MET A 152 8.66 -3.11 -8.97
CA MET A 152 7.57 -2.41 -8.28
C MET A 152 7.79 -0.91 -8.33
N ASP A 153 6.72 -0.16 -8.56
CA ASP A 153 6.71 1.27 -8.36
C ASP A 153 5.63 1.68 -7.36
N THR A 154 5.89 2.75 -6.65
CA THR A 154 4.97 3.27 -5.63
C THR A 154 5.33 4.70 -5.24
N ASN A 155 4.35 5.44 -4.74
CA ASN A 155 4.58 6.60 -3.90
C ASN A 155 4.92 6.16 -2.48
N PRO A 156 5.47 7.01 -1.62
CA PRO A 156 5.64 6.71 -0.20
C PRO A 156 4.31 6.38 0.50
N MET A 157 4.41 5.76 1.64
CA MET A 157 3.33 5.34 2.52
C MET A 157 3.72 5.63 3.97
N ASP A 158 2.88 5.20 4.91
CA ASP A 158 3.20 5.23 6.35
C ASP A 158 4.28 4.20 6.72
N ASP A 159 4.75 4.27 7.97
CA ASP A 159 5.80 3.43 8.50
C ASP A 159 5.30 2.06 9.03
N ASP A 160 4.00 1.85 9.09
CA ASP A 160 3.39 0.56 9.41
C ASP A 160 3.26 -0.36 8.19
N HIS A 161 3.36 0.20 7.01
CA HIS A 161 3.18 -0.53 5.78
C HIS A 161 4.27 -1.58 5.55
N TRP A 162 3.91 -2.74 4.93
CA TRP A 162 4.84 -3.84 4.65
C TRP A 162 6.05 -3.41 3.81
N TRP A 163 5.90 -2.45 2.89
CA TRP A 163 6.99 -1.92 2.08
C TRP A 163 8.04 -1.22 2.96
N TYR A 164 7.60 -0.35 3.88
CA TYR A 164 8.51 0.35 4.78
C TYR A 164 9.31 -0.63 5.64
N ARG A 165 8.64 -1.67 6.16
CA ARG A 165 9.31 -2.71 6.95
C ARG A 165 10.42 -3.39 6.15
N LEU A 166 10.16 -3.79 4.89
CA LEU A 166 11.16 -4.41 4.03
C LEU A 166 12.29 -3.45 3.63
N ALA A 167 11.98 -2.18 3.33
CA ALA A 167 12.94 -1.21 2.83
C ALA A 167 13.85 -0.65 3.93
N GLU A 168 13.29 -0.34 5.09
CA GLU A 168 13.97 0.43 6.12
C GLU A 168 14.30 -0.38 7.38
N LYS A 169 13.44 -1.31 7.79
CA LYS A 169 13.63 -2.08 9.04
C LYS A 169 14.38 -3.39 8.83
N GLU A 170 13.95 -4.23 7.88
CA GLU A 170 14.52 -5.57 7.71
C GLU A 170 15.89 -5.58 7.02
N LYS A 171 16.21 -4.57 6.20
CA LYS A 171 17.50 -4.35 5.51
C LYS A 171 18.17 -5.63 5.02
N MET A 172 17.41 -6.44 4.27
CA MET A 172 17.92 -7.69 3.72
C MET A 172 19.22 -7.49 2.93
N LYS A 173 20.20 -8.37 3.16
CA LYS A 173 21.51 -8.31 2.50
C LYS A 173 21.71 -9.51 1.59
N GLY A 174 22.51 -9.34 0.52
CA GLY A 174 22.92 -10.41 -0.36
C GLY A 174 22.39 -10.30 -1.79
N LYS A 175 22.83 -11.21 -2.65
CA LYS A 175 22.57 -11.20 -4.10
C LYS A 175 21.08 -11.24 -4.47
N PHE A 176 20.27 -11.87 -3.62
CA PHE A 176 18.85 -12.08 -3.86
C PHE A 176 17.95 -11.16 -3.01
N ALA A 177 18.54 -10.19 -2.30
CA ALA A 177 17.80 -9.21 -1.52
C ALA A 177 17.01 -8.27 -2.43
N TRP A 178 15.91 -7.75 -1.92
CA TRP A 178 15.18 -6.66 -2.54
C TRP A 178 16.09 -5.43 -2.66
N LYS A 179 16.02 -4.75 -3.81
CA LYS A 179 16.73 -3.49 -4.05
C LYS A 179 15.72 -2.36 -4.08
N PHE A 180 15.92 -1.40 -3.21
CA PHE A 180 15.05 -0.23 -3.09
C PHE A 180 15.75 0.99 -3.68
N PHE A 181 15.06 1.66 -4.60
CA PHE A 181 15.50 2.90 -5.23
C PHE A 181 14.57 4.01 -4.79
N LYS A 182 15.13 5.10 -4.28
CA LYS A 182 14.38 6.29 -3.88
C LYS A 182 14.76 7.45 -4.80
N GLN A 183 13.78 7.98 -5.52
CA GLN A 183 13.97 9.16 -6.34
C GLN A 183 14.05 10.42 -5.47
N PRO A 184 14.74 11.47 -5.91
CA PRO A 184 14.75 12.77 -5.23
C PRO A 184 13.33 13.32 -5.07
N GLY A 185 13.11 14.07 -4.00
CA GLY A 185 11.86 14.81 -3.83
C GLY A 185 11.68 15.84 -4.97
N ALA A 186 10.45 16.05 -5.36
CA ALA A 186 10.12 17.00 -6.42
C ALA A 186 10.15 18.46 -5.96
N VAL A 187 9.99 18.68 -4.65
CA VAL A 187 9.99 20.02 -4.03
C VAL A 187 10.82 20.02 -2.77
N GLU A 188 11.39 21.18 -2.45
CA GLU A 188 12.15 21.47 -1.24
C GLU A 188 11.44 22.52 -0.40
N GLU A 189 11.48 22.34 0.92
CA GLU A 189 10.91 23.28 1.90
C GLU A 189 11.93 24.37 2.25
N TYR A 190 11.47 25.62 2.34
CA TYR A 190 12.29 26.78 2.70
C TYR A 190 11.71 27.54 3.88
N THR A 191 12.59 28.06 4.73
CA THR A 191 12.22 28.97 5.82
C THR A 191 12.11 30.40 5.31
N LYS A 192 11.50 31.30 6.09
CA LYS A 192 11.36 32.71 5.70
C LYS A 192 12.72 33.41 5.55
N GLU A 193 13.70 32.95 6.33
CA GLU A 193 15.06 33.51 6.34
C GLU A 193 15.84 33.18 5.05
N ASP A 194 15.46 32.10 4.38
CA ASP A 194 16.14 31.61 3.16
C ASP A 194 15.51 32.15 1.87
N LEU A 195 14.45 32.98 1.99
CA LEU A 195 13.71 33.46 0.82
C LEU A 195 14.38 34.69 0.18
N PRO A 196 14.36 34.80 -1.16
CA PRO A 196 14.76 36.01 -1.87
C PRO A 196 13.73 37.14 -1.66
N GLU A 197 14.08 38.40 -2.01
CA GLU A 197 13.20 39.56 -1.89
C GLU A 197 11.80 39.37 -2.54
N ASN A 198 11.74 38.66 -3.68
CA ASN A 198 10.52 38.38 -4.40
C ASN A 198 10.38 36.84 -4.61
N PRO A 199 9.93 36.09 -3.60
CA PRO A 199 9.89 34.62 -3.66
C PRO A 199 9.07 34.09 -4.84
N GLU A 200 7.87 34.61 -5.07
CA GLU A 200 6.98 34.13 -6.13
C GLU A 200 7.57 34.37 -7.53
N ALA A 201 8.24 35.51 -7.75
CA ALA A 201 8.93 35.78 -9.01
C ALA A 201 10.10 34.84 -9.26
N ASN A 202 10.66 34.20 -8.22
CA ASN A 202 11.72 33.22 -8.26
C ASN A 202 11.19 31.77 -8.23
N GLY A 203 9.88 31.57 -8.45
CA GLY A 203 9.26 30.25 -8.57
C GLY A 203 8.92 29.57 -7.23
N PHE A 204 9.02 30.30 -6.11
CA PHE A 204 8.56 29.78 -4.83
C PHE A 204 7.04 29.83 -4.74
N VAL A 205 6.45 28.83 -4.10
CA VAL A 205 5.01 28.71 -3.88
C VAL A 205 4.74 28.54 -2.40
N MET A 206 3.75 29.27 -1.88
CA MET A 206 3.26 29.05 -0.53
C MET A 206 2.14 28.03 -0.53
N ALA A 207 2.33 26.93 0.19
CA ALA A 207 1.32 25.90 0.42
C ALA A 207 1.48 25.30 1.81
N ALA A 208 0.37 24.94 2.47
CA ALA A 208 0.37 24.39 3.84
C ALA A 208 1.16 25.28 4.85
N ASN A 209 1.06 26.60 4.72
CA ASN A 209 1.78 27.59 5.54
C ASN A 209 3.31 27.51 5.46
N LYS A 210 3.85 26.96 4.39
CA LYS A 210 5.29 26.81 4.13
C LYS A 210 5.64 27.22 2.71
N TRP A 211 6.91 27.57 2.49
CA TRP A 211 7.44 27.92 1.18
C TRP A 211 8.11 26.72 0.53
N TRP A 212 7.84 26.56 -0.74
CA TRP A 212 8.30 25.42 -1.55
C TRP A 212 8.92 25.90 -2.85
N LEU A 213 9.99 25.23 -3.26
CA LEU A 213 10.59 25.40 -4.57
C LEU A 213 10.71 24.06 -5.25
N THR A 214 10.43 24.01 -6.55
CA THR A 214 10.67 22.77 -7.34
C THR A 214 12.15 22.42 -7.35
N ASN A 215 12.47 21.21 -6.90
CA ASN A 215 13.83 20.71 -6.84
C ASN A 215 14.44 20.62 -8.26
N PRO A 216 15.59 21.22 -8.53
CA PRO A 216 16.23 21.16 -9.86
C PRO A 216 16.62 19.72 -10.27
N ASN A 217 16.84 18.83 -9.29
CA ASN A 217 17.20 17.43 -9.51
C ASN A 217 15.98 16.51 -9.69
N THR A 218 14.77 17.07 -9.75
CA THR A 218 13.56 16.30 -9.99
C THR A 218 13.61 15.53 -11.29
N GLU A 219 13.46 14.23 -11.22
CA GLU A 219 13.40 13.37 -12.39
C GLU A 219 12.12 13.64 -13.20
N ASN A 220 12.20 13.40 -14.51
CA ASN A 220 11.07 13.57 -15.44
C ASN A 220 10.54 15.01 -15.61
N LYS A 221 11.11 16.02 -14.95
CA LYS A 221 10.65 17.42 -15.02
C LYS A 221 10.49 17.93 -16.46
N LYS A 222 11.35 17.49 -17.37
CA LYS A 222 11.35 17.91 -18.79
C LYS A 222 10.09 17.47 -19.55
N ASN A 223 9.40 16.43 -19.08
CA ASN A 223 8.21 15.86 -19.71
C ASN A 223 6.92 16.33 -19.03
N LEU A 224 7.02 17.17 -18.01
CA LEU A 224 5.87 17.73 -17.29
C LEU A 224 5.58 19.17 -17.77
N PRO A 225 4.33 19.63 -17.73
CA PRO A 225 3.98 21.01 -18.00
C PRO A 225 4.75 21.99 -17.10
N ASN A 226 5.03 23.17 -17.61
CA ASN A 226 5.58 24.23 -16.79
C ASN A 226 4.66 24.55 -15.60
N GLY A 227 5.24 24.70 -14.41
CA GLY A 227 4.47 24.97 -13.19
C GLY A 227 3.70 23.73 -12.65
N TYR A 228 4.00 22.53 -13.13
CA TYR A 228 3.29 21.31 -12.70
C TYR A 228 3.31 21.12 -11.17
N TYR A 229 4.47 21.21 -10.55
CA TYR A 229 4.57 21.02 -9.10
C TYR A 229 4.01 22.19 -8.35
N GLU A 230 4.28 23.41 -8.80
CA GLU A 230 3.75 24.64 -8.21
C GLU A 230 2.23 24.60 -8.13
N GLN A 231 1.56 24.21 -9.20
CA GLN A 231 0.09 24.06 -9.24
C GLN A 231 -0.38 22.88 -8.39
N THR A 232 0.36 21.77 -8.39
CA THR A 232 -0.02 20.55 -7.67
C THR A 232 -0.03 20.77 -6.14
N LEU A 233 0.82 21.65 -5.60
CA LEU A 233 0.89 21.94 -4.18
C LEU A 233 -0.30 22.77 -3.66
N LEU A 234 -0.92 23.57 -4.51
CA LEU A 234 -2.00 24.49 -4.09
C LEU A 234 -3.18 23.72 -3.49
N GLY A 235 -3.62 24.14 -2.31
CA GLY A 235 -4.74 23.52 -1.59
C GLY A 235 -4.44 22.17 -0.95
N LYS A 236 -3.19 21.68 -0.98
CA LYS A 236 -2.79 20.45 -0.31
C LYS A 236 -2.33 20.70 1.12
N ASN A 237 -2.59 19.73 2.01
CA ASN A 237 -2.05 19.74 3.37
C ASN A 237 -0.57 19.33 3.38
N LEU A 238 0.11 19.55 4.51
CA LEU A 238 1.53 19.30 4.66
C LEU A 238 1.90 17.82 4.46
N ASP A 239 1.09 16.89 4.97
CA ASP A 239 1.35 15.46 4.87
C ASP A 239 1.24 14.96 3.44
N TRP A 240 0.26 15.48 2.69
CA TRP A 240 0.15 15.20 1.27
C TRP A 240 1.40 15.68 0.52
N ILE A 241 1.88 16.91 0.79
CA ILE A 241 3.06 17.48 0.15
C ILE A 241 4.30 16.63 0.48
N ARG A 242 4.49 16.28 1.73
CA ARG A 242 5.60 15.43 2.18
C ARG A 242 5.58 14.05 1.51
N CYS A 243 4.43 13.41 1.49
CA CYS A 243 4.27 12.10 0.87
C CYS A 243 4.45 12.18 -0.65
N TYR A 244 3.61 12.92 -1.34
CA TYR A 244 3.48 12.85 -2.78
C TYR A 244 4.42 13.77 -3.56
N ALA A 245 4.86 14.88 -2.97
CA ALA A 245 5.78 15.80 -3.64
C ALA A 245 7.22 15.68 -3.14
N GLN A 246 7.46 15.54 -1.85
CA GLN A 246 8.81 15.33 -1.33
C GLN A 246 9.27 13.86 -1.38
N GLY A 247 8.35 12.91 -1.50
CA GLY A 247 8.70 11.49 -1.52
C GLY A 247 9.13 10.94 -0.15
N LEU A 248 8.60 11.51 0.93
CA LEU A 248 8.87 11.10 2.31
C LEU A 248 7.81 10.11 2.80
N TYR A 249 8.24 9.18 3.64
CA TYR A 249 7.30 8.34 4.38
C TYR A 249 6.47 9.20 5.31
N THR A 250 5.18 9.18 5.18
CA THR A 250 4.26 10.03 5.94
C THR A 250 2.88 9.37 5.92
N TYR A 251 2.20 9.42 7.04
CA TYR A 251 0.79 9.06 7.12
C TYR A 251 -0.04 10.15 6.44
N VAL A 252 -0.65 9.81 5.31
CA VAL A 252 -1.60 10.71 4.62
C VAL A 252 -3.00 10.33 5.06
N GLN A 253 -3.59 11.15 5.88
CA GLN A 253 -4.94 10.97 6.35
C GLN A 253 -5.93 11.25 5.21
N GLU A 254 -6.61 10.21 4.73
CA GLU A 254 -7.74 10.33 3.81
C GLU A 254 -9.01 10.52 4.61
N GLY A 255 -9.62 11.72 4.54
CA GLY A 255 -10.83 12.08 5.26
C GLY A 255 -10.63 13.11 6.37
N LYS A 256 -11.72 13.42 7.08
CA LYS A 256 -11.65 14.28 8.28
C LYS A 256 -11.15 13.45 9.47
N PRO A 257 -10.18 13.95 10.25
CA PRO A 257 -9.79 13.29 11.48
C PRO A 257 -11.01 13.16 12.41
N VAL A 258 -11.15 12.00 13.04
CA VAL A 258 -12.22 11.78 14.04
C VAL A 258 -12.04 12.72 15.23
N ILE A 259 -10.78 12.97 15.60
CA ILE A 259 -10.40 13.91 16.66
C ILE A 259 -9.45 14.93 16.02
N SER A 260 -9.98 16.10 15.64
CA SER A 260 -9.22 17.15 14.94
C SER A 260 -8.13 17.78 15.81
N GLU A 261 -8.30 17.74 17.12
CA GLU A 261 -7.41 18.31 18.14
C GLU A 261 -6.29 17.37 18.56
N TYR A 262 -6.23 16.13 18.04
CA TYR A 262 -5.20 15.16 18.39
C TYR A 262 -3.82 15.60 17.85
N ASP A 263 -2.84 15.66 18.73
CA ASP A 263 -1.44 15.94 18.42
C ASP A 263 -0.54 14.93 19.15
N ASP A 264 0.15 14.09 18.38
CA ASP A 264 1.06 13.04 18.87
C ASP A 264 2.13 13.60 19.83
N ASN A 265 2.66 14.78 19.54
CA ASN A 265 3.74 15.37 20.38
C ASN A 265 3.27 15.78 21.77
N ILE A 266 1.96 15.98 21.93
CA ILE A 266 1.34 16.45 23.18
C ILE A 266 0.53 15.34 23.86
N MET A 267 -0.14 14.50 23.06
CA MET A 267 -1.15 13.55 23.52
C MET A 267 -0.67 12.11 23.58
N ALA A 268 0.44 11.78 22.91
CA ALA A 268 1.05 10.45 22.99
C ALA A 268 2.21 10.43 24.00
N THR A 269 2.42 9.28 24.63
CA THR A 269 3.55 9.01 25.51
C THR A 269 3.92 7.54 25.46
N ASP A 270 5.20 7.23 25.68
CA ASP A 270 5.72 5.86 25.59
C ASP A 270 5.13 4.91 26.64
N PHE A 271 4.73 5.44 27.78
CA PHE A 271 4.15 4.64 28.85
C PHE A 271 3.19 5.44 29.75
N ILE A 272 2.05 4.82 30.07
CA ILE A 272 1.09 5.31 31.06
C ILE A 272 0.76 4.16 32.01
N GLU A 273 1.00 4.37 33.30
CA GLU A 273 0.62 3.41 34.33
C GLU A 273 -0.86 3.58 34.68
N PRO A 274 -1.68 2.52 34.57
CA PRO A 274 -3.10 2.60 34.93
C PRO A 274 -3.30 2.80 36.44
N ASP A 275 -4.28 3.63 36.83
CA ASP A 275 -4.66 3.82 38.23
C ASP A 275 -5.48 2.61 38.74
N ILE A 276 -4.94 1.87 39.69
CA ILE A 276 -5.56 0.67 40.25
C ILE A 276 -6.93 0.95 40.93
N SER A 277 -7.17 2.18 41.33
CA SER A 277 -8.44 2.58 41.96
C SER A 277 -9.58 2.84 40.98
N LEU A 278 -9.28 2.81 39.67
CA LEU A 278 -10.25 3.10 38.61
C LEU A 278 -10.50 1.87 37.74
N PRO A 279 -11.71 1.64 37.27
CA PRO A 279 -12.00 0.54 36.38
C PRO A 279 -11.37 0.77 34.98
N ILE A 280 -10.99 -0.33 34.33
CA ILE A 280 -10.66 -0.31 32.90
C ILE A 280 -11.99 -0.26 32.13
N GLN A 281 -12.15 0.78 31.34
CA GLN A 281 -13.28 0.92 30.40
C GLN A 281 -12.85 0.34 29.06
N VAL A 282 -13.63 -0.58 28.51
CA VAL A 282 -13.36 -1.18 27.21
C VAL A 282 -14.49 -0.79 26.26
N GLY A 283 -14.17 -0.05 25.21
CA GLY A 283 -15.08 0.21 24.10
C GLY A 283 -14.93 -0.86 23.04
N VAL A 284 -16.03 -1.50 22.63
CA VAL A 284 -16.00 -2.56 21.60
C VAL A 284 -16.87 -2.14 20.41
N ASP A 285 -16.28 -2.21 19.23
CA ASP A 285 -16.98 -2.15 17.96
C ASP A 285 -17.20 -3.58 17.42
N PHE A 286 -18.44 -3.87 17.02
CA PHE A 286 -18.85 -5.17 16.51
C PHE A 286 -18.89 -5.15 14.98
N GLY A 287 -18.45 -6.21 14.34
CA GLY A 287 -18.47 -6.35 12.88
C GLY A 287 -17.62 -7.53 12.43
N LEU A 288 -17.28 -7.55 11.14
CA LEU A 288 -16.34 -8.55 10.57
C LEU A 288 -14.87 -8.24 10.89
N THR A 289 -14.60 -7.05 11.37
CA THR A 289 -13.30 -6.61 11.87
C THR A 289 -13.45 -6.04 13.27
N PRO A 290 -13.86 -6.86 14.26
CA PRO A 290 -14.14 -6.36 15.59
C PRO A 290 -12.88 -5.79 16.23
N ALA A 291 -13.07 -4.68 16.97
CA ALA A 291 -12.01 -3.98 17.65
C ALA A 291 -12.40 -3.61 19.08
N ALA A 292 -11.41 -3.45 19.95
CA ALA A 292 -11.58 -2.95 21.29
C ALA A 292 -10.50 -1.94 21.66
N ILE A 293 -10.92 -0.89 22.37
CA ILE A 293 -10.02 0.12 22.94
C ILE A 293 -10.13 0.06 24.46
N PHE A 294 -9.01 0.12 25.16
CA PHE A 294 -8.90 0.02 26.61
C PHE A 294 -8.45 1.35 27.17
N GLY A 295 -9.20 1.92 28.09
CA GLY A 295 -8.86 3.19 28.68
C GLY A 295 -9.34 3.35 30.12
N GLN A 296 -8.96 4.46 30.72
CA GLN A 296 -9.45 4.90 32.02
C GLN A 296 -9.89 6.35 31.97
N ARG A 297 -10.97 6.67 32.66
CA ARG A 297 -11.37 8.05 32.92
C ARG A 297 -10.82 8.47 34.26
N LEU A 298 -9.85 9.36 34.26
CA LEU A 298 -9.23 9.87 35.47
C LEU A 298 -10.19 10.78 36.25
N LYS A 299 -9.90 10.99 37.55
CA LYS A 299 -10.73 11.82 38.46
C LYS A 299 -10.90 13.26 38.00
N ASN A 300 -9.96 13.79 37.22
CA ASN A 300 -10.04 15.13 36.61
C ASN A 300 -10.86 15.16 35.29
N GLY A 301 -11.51 14.04 34.92
CA GLY A 301 -12.30 13.92 33.71
C GLY A 301 -11.53 13.56 32.44
N ARG A 302 -10.19 13.52 32.48
CA ARG A 302 -9.33 13.17 31.35
C ARG A 302 -9.45 11.69 31.03
N TRP A 303 -9.50 11.35 29.74
CA TRP A 303 -9.39 9.97 29.27
C TRP A 303 -7.93 9.64 28.95
N VAL A 304 -7.54 8.44 29.31
CA VAL A 304 -6.25 7.85 29.00
C VAL A 304 -6.46 6.55 28.29
N ILE A 305 -5.93 6.44 27.09
CA ILE A 305 -5.97 5.19 26.30
C ILE A 305 -4.74 4.38 26.66
N LEU A 306 -4.94 3.13 27.04
CA LEU A 306 -3.92 2.25 27.60
C LEU A 306 -3.51 1.14 26.62
N HIS A 307 -4.44 0.68 25.79
CA HIS A 307 -4.21 -0.44 24.86
C HIS A 307 -5.30 -0.49 23.80
N GLU A 308 -5.00 -1.18 22.70
CA GLU A 308 -5.97 -1.51 21.64
C GLU A 308 -5.88 -3.00 21.27
N LEU A 309 -7.00 -3.55 20.80
CA LEU A 309 -7.08 -4.86 20.17
C LEU A 309 -7.85 -4.71 18.86
N VAL A 310 -7.16 -4.84 17.76
CA VAL A 310 -7.74 -4.79 16.40
C VAL A 310 -7.62 -6.16 15.76
N THR A 311 -8.71 -6.65 15.18
CA THR A 311 -8.73 -7.95 14.50
C THR A 311 -9.24 -7.81 13.07
N PHE A 312 -8.97 -8.81 12.23
CA PHE A 312 -9.38 -8.81 10.82
C PHE A 312 -10.07 -10.14 10.50
N ASP A 313 -11.21 -10.06 9.81
CA ASP A 313 -12.00 -11.21 9.34
C ASP A 313 -12.21 -12.25 10.45
N MET A 314 -12.71 -11.78 11.59
CA MET A 314 -12.84 -12.58 12.81
C MET A 314 -14.27 -12.54 13.35
N GLY A 315 -14.84 -13.71 13.63
CA GLY A 315 -16.12 -13.81 14.30
C GLY A 315 -16.05 -13.45 15.78
N LEU A 316 -17.19 -13.02 16.34
CA LEU A 316 -17.31 -12.54 17.72
C LEU A 316 -16.83 -13.54 18.79
N GLU A 317 -17.03 -14.83 18.58
CA GLU A 317 -16.61 -15.88 19.53
C GLU A 317 -15.08 -15.88 19.73
N ARG A 318 -14.36 -15.85 18.62
CA ARG A 318 -12.88 -15.81 18.66
C ARG A 318 -12.38 -14.47 19.21
N PHE A 319 -12.99 -13.38 18.79
CA PHE A 319 -12.70 -12.05 19.29
C PHE A 319 -12.93 -11.95 20.81
N GLY A 320 -14.07 -12.40 21.32
CA GLY A 320 -14.38 -12.42 22.75
C GLY A 320 -13.35 -13.21 23.57
N THR A 321 -12.90 -14.35 23.03
CA THR A 321 -11.85 -15.16 23.66
C THR A 321 -10.51 -14.39 23.71
N MET A 322 -10.12 -13.71 22.62
CA MET A 322 -8.93 -12.87 22.58
C MET A 322 -9.03 -11.69 23.53
N LEU A 323 -10.17 -10.97 23.54
CA LEU A 323 -10.43 -9.86 24.44
C LEU A 323 -10.28 -10.27 25.91
N LYS A 324 -10.84 -11.42 26.28
CA LYS A 324 -10.68 -11.98 27.64
C LYS A 324 -9.22 -12.30 27.95
N GLY A 325 -8.47 -12.84 27.00
CA GLY A 325 -7.03 -13.11 27.14
C GLY A 325 -6.20 -11.85 27.35
N GLU A 326 -6.45 -10.79 26.56
CA GLU A 326 -5.79 -9.48 26.71
C GLU A 326 -6.07 -8.87 28.09
N LEU A 327 -7.33 -8.88 28.54
CA LEU A 327 -7.71 -8.39 29.85
C LEU A 327 -7.02 -9.15 30.99
N ALA A 328 -7.00 -10.47 30.91
CA ALA A 328 -6.35 -11.30 31.93
C ALA A 328 -4.81 -11.11 31.96
N SER A 329 -4.22 -10.85 30.80
CA SER A 329 -2.76 -10.65 30.69
C SER A 329 -2.32 -9.26 31.15
N LYS A 330 -3.01 -8.21 30.67
CA LYS A 330 -2.58 -6.81 30.87
C LYS A 330 -3.19 -6.14 32.09
N PHE A 331 -4.42 -6.53 32.45
CA PHE A 331 -5.21 -5.87 33.49
C PHE A 331 -5.77 -6.86 34.55
N PRO A 332 -4.97 -7.82 35.06
CA PRO A 332 -5.48 -8.93 35.90
C PRO A 332 -6.06 -8.51 37.26
N LYS A 333 -5.78 -7.28 37.71
CA LYS A 333 -6.18 -6.78 39.03
C LYS A 333 -7.22 -5.67 38.97
N TYR A 334 -7.69 -5.33 37.77
CA TYR A 334 -8.59 -4.20 37.58
C TYR A 334 -10.03 -4.68 37.45
N GLU A 335 -10.95 -3.87 37.95
CA GLU A 335 -12.36 -3.97 37.55
C GLU A 335 -12.46 -3.61 36.07
N VAL A 336 -13.26 -4.37 35.29
CA VAL A 336 -13.40 -4.18 33.86
C VAL A 336 -14.86 -3.95 33.50
N LEU A 337 -15.13 -2.87 32.78
CA LEU A 337 -16.44 -2.53 32.26
C LEU A 337 -16.37 -2.49 30.73
N VAL A 338 -17.12 -3.38 30.07
CA VAL A 338 -17.15 -3.47 28.61
C VAL A 338 -18.40 -2.77 28.08
N HIS A 339 -18.19 -1.86 27.15
CA HIS A 339 -19.24 -1.10 26.47
C HIS A 339 -19.15 -1.36 24.98
N GLY A 340 -20.27 -1.53 24.30
CA GLY A 340 -20.30 -1.76 22.86
C GLY A 340 -21.44 -1.01 22.18
N ASP A 341 -21.37 -0.95 20.86
CA ASP A 341 -22.40 -0.39 20.00
C ASP A 341 -23.77 -1.00 20.30
N PRO A 342 -24.85 -0.20 20.47
CA PRO A 342 -26.21 -0.69 20.61
C PRO A 342 -26.67 -1.65 19.53
N ALA A 343 -26.11 -1.59 18.31
CA ALA A 343 -26.40 -2.55 17.23
C ALA A 343 -26.06 -4.00 17.61
N GLY A 344 -25.12 -4.22 18.55
CA GLY A 344 -24.80 -5.53 19.11
C GLY A 344 -25.96 -6.16 19.95
N GLN A 345 -27.07 -5.45 20.15
CA GLN A 345 -28.31 -6.01 20.74
C GLN A 345 -29.15 -6.79 19.73
N LYS A 346 -28.86 -6.69 18.42
CA LYS A 346 -29.54 -7.50 17.43
C LYS A 346 -29.17 -8.97 17.64
N ARG A 347 -30.15 -9.84 17.58
CA ARG A 347 -29.91 -11.29 17.60
C ARG A 347 -29.31 -11.73 16.30
N ASP A 348 -28.33 -12.60 16.39
CA ASP A 348 -27.80 -13.32 15.23
C ASP A 348 -28.89 -14.24 14.67
N GLU A 349 -29.06 -14.28 13.36
CA GLU A 349 -30.09 -15.09 12.68
C GLU A 349 -29.88 -16.59 12.82
N ILE A 350 -28.65 -17.03 13.12
CA ILE A 350 -28.28 -18.45 13.20
C ILE A 350 -28.29 -18.94 14.64
N TYR A 351 -27.76 -18.16 15.58
CA TYR A 351 -27.54 -18.57 16.97
C TYR A 351 -28.54 -17.98 17.96
N GLU A 352 -29.42 -17.09 17.51
CA GLU A 352 -30.45 -16.41 18.30
C GLU A 352 -29.95 -15.66 19.56
N VAL A 353 -28.63 -15.45 19.66
CA VAL A 353 -27.98 -14.73 20.77
C VAL A 353 -27.50 -13.36 20.34
N THR A 354 -27.41 -12.41 21.26
CA THR A 354 -26.82 -11.09 20.98
C THR A 354 -25.31 -11.13 21.21
N ALA A 355 -24.61 -10.15 20.63
CA ALA A 355 -23.17 -9.98 20.88
C ALA A 355 -22.89 -9.81 22.39
N PHE A 356 -23.74 -9.09 23.10
CA PHE A 356 -23.61 -8.89 24.54
C PHE A 356 -23.86 -10.17 25.34
N ASP A 357 -24.82 -11.00 24.94
CA ASP A 357 -25.06 -12.29 25.60
C ASP A 357 -23.87 -13.22 25.45
N HIS A 358 -23.25 -13.22 24.27
CA HIS A 358 -22.04 -13.99 24.05
C HIS A 358 -20.87 -13.51 24.93
N LEU A 359 -20.59 -12.20 25.00
CA LEU A 359 -19.53 -11.67 25.86
C LEU A 359 -19.81 -11.96 27.35
N ARG A 360 -21.07 -11.88 27.79
CA ARG A 360 -21.45 -12.23 29.16
C ARG A 360 -21.28 -13.71 29.46
N SER A 361 -21.58 -14.59 28.52
CA SER A 361 -21.43 -16.04 28.68
C SER A 361 -19.98 -16.47 28.94
N ILE A 362 -19.03 -15.72 28.42
CA ILE A 362 -17.58 -15.95 28.67
C ILE A 362 -17.05 -15.18 29.89
N GLY A 363 -17.93 -14.50 30.64
CA GLY A 363 -17.64 -13.84 31.92
C GLY A 363 -17.21 -12.37 31.81
N LEU A 364 -17.48 -11.69 30.69
CA LEU A 364 -17.24 -10.25 30.52
C LEU A 364 -18.52 -9.47 30.87
N THR A 365 -18.41 -8.43 31.72
CA THR A 365 -19.53 -7.55 32.08
C THR A 365 -19.78 -6.56 30.93
N ALA A 366 -20.45 -7.04 29.87
CA ALA A 366 -20.68 -6.24 28.65
C ALA A 366 -22.08 -5.59 28.66
N ARG A 367 -22.12 -4.30 28.29
CA ARG A 367 -23.34 -3.48 28.23
C ARG A 367 -23.39 -2.64 26.95
N PRO A 368 -24.57 -2.39 26.36
CA PRO A 368 -24.68 -1.43 25.27
C PRO A 368 -24.46 0.00 25.78
N THR A 369 -23.91 0.86 24.92
CA THR A 369 -23.94 2.31 25.15
C THR A 369 -25.38 2.85 25.01
N ALA A 370 -25.64 4.04 25.53
CA ALA A 370 -26.98 4.66 25.44
C ALA A 370 -27.33 5.11 24.01
N SER A 371 -26.34 5.54 23.24
CA SER A 371 -26.45 5.91 21.83
C SER A 371 -25.14 5.68 21.11
N ASN A 372 -25.14 5.86 19.78
CA ASN A 372 -23.96 5.86 18.93
C ASN A 372 -23.39 7.28 18.72
N ASP A 373 -23.99 8.29 19.33
CA ASP A 373 -23.56 9.70 19.23
C ASP A 373 -22.53 10.08 20.30
#